data_467a98986c324fc9cc249e4aa7c45820
#
_entry.id   467a98986c324fc9cc249e4aa7c45820
#
_cell.length_a   1.000
_cell.length_b   1.000
_cell.length_c   1.000
_cell.angle_alpha   90.00
_cell.angle_beta   90.00
_cell.angle_gamma   90.00
#
_symmetry.space_group_name_H-M   'P 1'
#
loop_
_entity.id
_entity.type
_entity.pdbx_description
1 polymer ?
#
loop_
_entity_poly.entity_id
_entity_poly.type
_entity_poly.pdbx_seq_one_letter_code
_entity_poly.pdbx_strand_id
1 'polypeptide(L)'
;VIGFVMCLLMVQAQTRRQMGGVYCAYPFTEVETGKTLSIDKYEDENNLVLEGYTPFYISHYGRHGSRWMPHDDRYTWVNRHFEDVSNLTPLGKKVRKILWRVWDNAQGNGGKLSKLGALQHRGIANRMYQRFPHIFATGNRVTARSSVVDRCAKSMLAFTDELHHLQPSLTMDVKTDSADMAWIAYTSPTEKALENRTKITPK
;
A
#
# COMPACT_ATOMS: atom_id res chain seq x y z
N VAL A 1 32.30 -43.75 -1.04
CA VAL A 1 32.07 -42.61 -0.13
C VAL A 1 31.17 -41.62 -0.86
N ILE A 2 29.87 -41.71 -0.60
CA ILE A 2 28.86 -40.84 -1.21
C ILE A 2 28.87 -39.57 -0.37
N GLY A 3 29.45 -38.50 -0.93
CA GLY A 3 29.39 -37.15 -0.37
C GLY A 3 27.96 -36.63 -0.46
N PHE A 4 27.29 -36.62 0.67
CA PHE A 4 26.00 -35.92 0.82
C PHE A 4 26.32 -34.42 0.78
N VAL A 5 26.25 -33.80 -0.40
CA VAL A 5 26.21 -32.35 -0.50
C VAL A 5 24.85 -31.92 0.00
N MET A 6 24.81 -31.66 1.30
CA MET A 6 23.69 -30.96 1.92
C MET A 6 23.69 -29.52 1.37
N CYS A 7 22.94 -29.29 0.31
CA CYS A 7 22.55 -27.97 -0.07
C CYS A 7 21.72 -27.40 1.10
N LEU A 8 22.39 -26.73 2.01
CA LEU A 8 21.78 -25.83 2.97
C LEU A 8 21.16 -24.69 2.13
N LEU A 9 19.98 -24.95 1.56
CA LEU A 9 19.05 -23.90 1.23
C LEU A 9 18.83 -23.18 2.56
N MET A 10 19.52 -22.08 2.73
CA MET A 10 19.22 -21.10 3.77
C MET A 10 17.79 -20.65 3.51
N VAL A 11 16.85 -21.39 4.06
CA VAL A 11 15.48 -20.90 4.21
C VAL A 11 15.62 -19.75 5.19
N GLN A 12 15.82 -18.56 4.67
CA GLN A 12 15.74 -17.37 5.47
C GLN A 12 14.32 -17.31 5.98
N ALA A 13 14.15 -17.61 7.25
CA ALA A 13 12.86 -17.49 7.90
C ALA A 13 12.40 -16.04 7.76
N GLN A 14 11.32 -15.84 7.01
CA GLN A 14 10.74 -14.53 6.84
C GLN A 14 10.41 -13.93 8.21
N THR A 15 10.78 -12.69 8.42
CA THR A 15 10.44 -12.00 9.66
C THR A 15 8.92 -11.86 9.79
N ARG A 16 8.39 -11.72 11.01
CA ARG A 16 6.97 -11.44 11.23
C ARG A 16 6.49 -10.25 10.41
N ARG A 17 7.35 -9.27 10.19
CA ARG A 17 7.08 -8.08 9.36
C ARG A 17 6.89 -8.44 7.89
N GLN A 18 7.70 -9.33 7.34
CA GLN A 18 7.60 -9.79 5.95
C GLN A 18 6.36 -10.66 5.72
N MET A 19 5.95 -11.45 6.73
CA MET A 19 4.79 -12.33 6.65
C MET A 19 3.45 -11.64 6.98
N GLY A 20 3.50 -10.50 7.65
CA GLY A 20 2.30 -9.84 8.16
C GLY A 20 1.40 -9.21 7.08
N GLY A 21 1.88 -9.02 5.87
CA GLY A 21 1.12 -8.46 4.77
C GLY A 21 0.42 -7.16 5.17
N VAL A 22 -0.90 -7.13 5.04
CA VAL A 22 -1.74 -5.95 5.36
C VAL A 22 -1.81 -5.60 6.85
N TYR A 23 -1.36 -6.47 7.72
CA TYR A 23 -1.34 -6.26 9.18
C TYR A 23 -0.01 -5.69 9.68
N CYS A 24 0.97 -5.57 8.80
CA CYS A 24 2.23 -4.91 9.13
C CYS A 24 2.22 -3.46 8.65
N ALA A 25 2.88 -2.61 9.43
CA ALA A 25 3.11 -1.23 9.00
C ALA A 25 3.95 -1.23 7.72
N TYR A 26 3.61 -0.31 6.81
CA TYR A 26 4.40 -0.10 5.61
C TYR A 26 5.83 0.27 6.00
N PRO A 27 6.87 -0.42 5.46
CA PRO A 27 8.22 -0.35 6.00
C PRO A 27 8.88 1.04 5.95
N PHE A 28 8.36 1.91 5.08
CA PHE A 28 8.86 3.28 4.90
C PHE A 28 8.07 4.31 5.70
N THR A 29 7.23 3.86 6.63
CA THR A 29 6.46 4.74 7.49
C THR A 29 7.12 4.74 8.86
N GLU A 30 8.05 5.63 9.09
CA GLU A 30 8.44 5.98 10.46
C GLU A 30 7.37 6.89 11.03
N VAL A 31 6.43 6.31 11.77
CA VAL A 31 5.49 7.07 12.59
C VAL A 31 6.15 7.34 13.93
N GLU A 32 7.18 8.14 13.95
CA GLU A 32 7.49 8.91 15.15
C GLU A 32 6.58 10.13 15.13
N THR A 33 5.80 10.30 16.18
CA THR A 33 4.91 11.44 16.40
C THR A 33 5.69 12.74 16.14
N GLY A 34 5.41 13.39 15.01
CA GLY A 34 5.95 14.70 14.68
C GLY A 34 7.14 14.76 13.73
N LYS A 35 7.64 13.62 13.23
CA LYS A 35 8.70 13.62 12.21
C LYS A 35 8.16 13.33 10.82
N THR A 36 8.61 14.11 9.87
CA THR A 36 8.44 13.88 8.43
C THR A 36 8.98 12.49 8.07
N LEU A 37 8.29 11.78 7.18
CA LEU A 37 8.78 10.53 6.58
C LEU A 37 10.23 10.72 6.13
N SER A 38 11.17 10.05 6.79
CA SER A 38 12.55 9.98 6.30
C SER A 38 12.57 9.02 5.12
N ILE A 39 12.75 9.56 3.93
CA ILE A 39 12.91 8.83 2.69
C ILE A 39 14.31 8.19 2.62
N ASP A 40 15.22 8.64 3.46
CA ASP A 40 16.67 8.45 3.32
C ASP A 40 17.20 7.10 3.80
N LYS A 41 16.35 6.22 4.33
CA LYS A 41 16.79 4.92 4.89
C LYS A 41 16.46 3.71 4.02
N TYR A 42 15.94 3.91 2.82
CA TYR A 42 15.74 2.81 1.90
C TYR A 42 16.94 2.69 0.96
N GLU A 43 17.95 2.01 1.43
CA GLU A 43 18.95 1.40 0.55
C GLU A 43 18.30 0.16 -0.06
N ASP A 44 18.01 0.23 -1.34
CA ASP A 44 17.53 -0.91 -2.11
C ASP A 44 18.73 -1.84 -2.34
N GLU A 45 18.93 -2.79 -1.43
CA GLU A 45 19.95 -3.82 -1.56
C GLU A 45 19.76 -4.67 -2.84
N ASN A 46 18.59 -4.58 -3.46
CA ASN A 46 18.25 -5.21 -4.73
C ASN A 46 18.17 -4.15 -5.83
N ASN A 47 19.29 -3.52 -6.15
CA ASN A 47 19.36 -2.69 -7.34
C ASN A 47 19.24 -3.57 -8.59
N LEU A 48 17.99 -3.83 -9.01
CA LEU A 48 17.64 -4.71 -10.13
C LEU A 48 17.86 -4.07 -11.50
N VAL A 49 18.53 -2.92 -11.57
CA VAL A 49 18.96 -2.41 -12.86
C VAL A 49 20.17 -3.26 -13.29
N LEU A 50 19.93 -4.19 -14.20
CA LEU A 50 20.97 -5.01 -14.77
C LEU A 50 22.01 -4.12 -15.47
N GLU A 51 23.28 -4.39 -15.26
CA GLU A 51 24.37 -3.68 -15.91
C GLU A 51 24.20 -3.72 -17.44
N GLY A 52 24.31 -2.56 -18.09
CA GLY A 52 24.12 -2.42 -19.55
C GLY A 52 22.67 -2.19 -19.98
N TYR A 53 21.71 -2.14 -19.08
CA TYR A 53 20.31 -1.85 -19.40
C TYR A 53 19.86 -0.50 -18.85
N THR A 54 19.13 0.25 -19.67
CA THR A 54 18.51 1.52 -19.24
C THR A 54 16.99 1.35 -19.22
N PRO A 55 16.33 1.48 -18.07
CA PRO A 55 14.88 1.46 -17.99
C PRO A 55 14.27 2.58 -18.84
N PHE A 56 13.30 2.29 -19.68
CA PHE A 56 12.63 3.25 -20.55
C PHE A 56 11.13 3.39 -20.28
N TYR A 57 10.57 2.51 -19.47
CA TYR A 57 9.15 2.48 -19.15
C TYR A 57 8.92 1.91 -17.74
N ILE A 58 7.94 2.47 -17.04
CA ILE A 58 7.47 1.93 -15.76
C ILE A 58 5.98 1.60 -15.86
N SER A 59 5.63 0.35 -15.54
CA SER A 59 4.28 -0.07 -15.27
C SER A 59 4.13 -0.31 -13.77
N HIS A 60 3.23 0.43 -13.13
CA HIS A 60 3.00 0.33 -11.69
C HIS A 60 1.55 -0.06 -11.41
N TYR A 61 1.35 -1.15 -10.68
CA TYR A 61 0.05 -1.54 -10.17
C TYR A 61 0.09 -1.49 -8.64
N GLY A 62 -0.69 -0.59 -8.06
CA GLY A 62 -0.72 -0.35 -6.63
C GLY A 62 -2.06 -0.68 -6.00
N ARG A 63 -2.03 -1.01 -4.71
CA ARG A 63 -3.20 -1.05 -3.85
C ARG A 63 -3.40 0.34 -3.23
N HIS A 64 -4.65 0.69 -2.85
CA HIS A 64 -4.87 1.90 -2.03
C HIS A 64 -4.01 1.90 -0.77
N GLY A 65 -3.64 3.07 -0.29
CA GLY A 65 -2.86 3.26 0.93
C GLY A 65 -3.62 2.83 2.20
N SER A 66 -3.01 3.03 3.35
CA SER A 66 -3.64 2.74 4.64
C SER A 66 -4.99 3.44 4.75
N ARG A 67 -5.98 2.70 5.23
CA ARG A 67 -7.36 3.17 5.38
C ARG A 67 -7.92 2.78 6.73
N TRP A 68 -9.00 3.42 7.13
CA TRP A 68 -9.80 2.99 8.25
C TRP A 68 -10.47 1.64 7.98
N MET A 69 -10.88 0.93 9.02
CA MET A 69 -11.61 -0.34 8.85
C MET A 69 -12.80 -0.13 7.91
N PRO A 70 -13.26 -1.18 7.19
CA PRO A 70 -14.31 -1.02 6.17
C PRO A 70 -15.56 -0.33 6.68
N HIS A 71 -15.96 -0.62 7.90
CA HIS A 71 -17.17 -0.14 8.56
C HIS A 71 -16.89 0.18 10.03
N ASP A 72 -17.60 1.14 10.56
CA ASP A 72 -17.48 1.61 11.94
C ASP A 72 -17.87 0.54 12.97
N ASP A 73 -18.78 -0.36 12.62
CA ASP A 73 -19.21 -1.48 13.46
C ASP A 73 -18.06 -2.41 13.88
N ARG A 74 -16.99 -2.47 13.10
CA ARG A 74 -15.79 -3.25 13.44
C ARG A 74 -15.09 -2.71 14.68
N TYR A 75 -15.07 -1.40 14.86
CA TYR A 75 -14.51 -0.76 16.06
C TYR A 75 -15.44 -0.93 17.26
N THR A 76 -16.72 -0.65 17.09
CA THR A 76 -17.70 -0.74 18.18
C THR A 76 -17.87 -2.17 18.66
N TRP A 77 -17.77 -3.17 17.75
CA TRP A 77 -17.80 -4.57 18.15
C TRP A 77 -16.66 -4.93 19.11
N VAL A 78 -15.44 -4.48 18.82
CA VAL A 78 -14.29 -4.70 19.73
C VAL A 78 -14.50 -3.95 21.05
N ASN A 79 -14.94 -2.68 20.98
CA ASN A 79 -15.10 -1.82 22.16
C ASN A 79 -16.10 -2.41 23.17
N ARG A 80 -17.18 -3.04 22.70
CA ARG A 80 -18.19 -3.68 23.58
C ARG A 80 -17.59 -4.67 24.57
N HIS A 81 -16.54 -5.38 24.20
CA HIS A 81 -15.86 -6.33 25.09
C HIS A 81 -15.07 -5.66 26.21
N PHE A 82 -14.91 -4.35 26.16
CA PHE A 82 -14.18 -3.54 27.13
C PHE A 82 -15.06 -2.49 27.83
N GLU A 83 -16.39 -2.59 27.71
CA GLU A 83 -17.31 -1.62 28.31
C GLU A 83 -17.36 -1.77 29.84
N ASP A 84 -17.48 -2.99 30.32
CA ASP A 84 -17.52 -3.26 31.75
C ASP A 84 -16.14 -3.21 32.40
N VAL A 85 -15.83 -2.06 32.98
CA VAL A 85 -14.51 -1.78 33.59
C VAL A 85 -14.25 -2.65 34.82
N SER A 86 -15.29 -3.15 35.49
CA SER A 86 -15.16 -3.98 36.71
C SER A 86 -14.51 -5.32 36.41
N ASN A 87 -14.75 -5.87 35.21
CA ASN A 87 -14.20 -7.13 34.72
C ASN A 87 -12.83 -7.01 34.06
N LEU A 88 -12.27 -5.79 33.95
CA LEU A 88 -11.02 -5.59 33.28
C LEU A 88 -9.80 -5.71 34.20
N THR A 89 -8.82 -6.48 33.78
CA THR A 89 -7.48 -6.47 34.39
C THR A 89 -6.81 -5.09 34.23
N PRO A 90 -5.73 -4.79 34.97
CA PRO A 90 -4.97 -3.55 34.76
C PRO A 90 -4.53 -3.34 33.32
N LEU A 91 -4.14 -4.40 32.61
CA LEU A 91 -3.82 -4.36 31.19
C LEU A 91 -5.07 -4.05 30.34
N GLY A 92 -6.19 -4.72 30.63
CA GLY A 92 -7.47 -4.46 29.95
C GLY A 92 -7.91 -3.01 30.03
N LYS A 93 -7.73 -2.37 31.19
CA LYS A 93 -8.03 -0.93 31.38
C LYS A 93 -7.13 -0.04 30.51
N LYS A 94 -5.84 -0.39 30.36
CA LYS A 94 -4.92 0.32 29.43
C LYS A 94 -5.36 0.14 27.98
N VAL A 95 -5.67 -1.09 27.57
CA VAL A 95 -6.14 -1.41 26.21
C VAL A 95 -7.43 -0.65 25.90
N ARG A 96 -8.40 -0.65 26.83
CA ARG A 96 -9.64 0.12 26.70
C ARG A 96 -9.37 1.59 26.34
N LYS A 97 -8.48 2.27 27.04
CA LYS A 97 -8.15 3.68 26.75
C LYS A 97 -7.62 3.87 25.32
N ILE A 98 -6.82 2.92 24.82
CA ILE A 98 -6.32 2.95 23.45
C ILE A 98 -7.46 2.73 22.45
N LEU A 99 -8.32 1.75 22.68
CA LEU A 99 -9.45 1.44 21.81
C LEU A 99 -10.42 2.62 21.67
N TRP A 100 -10.74 3.31 22.77
CA TRP A 100 -11.59 4.52 22.72
C TRP A 100 -10.92 5.65 21.95
N ARG A 101 -9.64 5.90 22.15
CA ARG A 101 -8.89 6.89 21.35
C ARG A 101 -8.86 6.55 19.86
N VAL A 102 -8.72 5.27 19.54
CA VAL A 102 -8.80 4.80 18.14
C VAL A 102 -10.20 5.06 17.59
N TRP A 103 -11.25 4.77 18.36
CA TRP A 103 -12.64 5.01 17.96
C TRP A 103 -12.92 6.49 17.72
N ASP A 104 -12.49 7.37 18.61
CA ASP A 104 -12.67 8.82 18.46
C ASP A 104 -12.10 9.35 17.13
N ASN A 105 -11.01 8.76 16.63
CA ASN A 105 -10.43 9.10 15.34
C ASN A 105 -11.08 8.36 14.17
N ALA A 106 -11.62 7.18 14.39
CA ALA A 106 -12.14 6.30 13.34
C ALA A 106 -13.60 6.57 12.98
N GLN A 107 -14.38 7.06 13.93
CA GLN A 107 -15.82 7.27 13.80
C GLN A 107 -16.16 8.13 12.58
N GLY A 108 -17.06 7.64 11.73
CA GLY A 108 -17.47 8.29 10.49
C GLY A 108 -16.44 8.21 9.35
N ASN A 109 -15.32 7.50 9.56
CA ASN A 109 -14.26 7.34 8.57
C ASN A 109 -14.18 5.93 7.98
N GLY A 110 -15.17 5.08 8.25
CA GLY A 110 -15.21 3.72 7.73
C GLY A 110 -14.91 3.64 6.24
N GLY A 111 -13.94 2.80 5.84
CA GLY A 111 -13.52 2.57 4.47
C GLY A 111 -12.75 3.70 3.77
N LYS A 112 -12.63 4.88 4.37
CA LYS A 112 -11.92 6.03 3.79
C LYS A 112 -10.41 5.88 3.87
N LEU A 113 -9.70 6.47 2.92
CA LEU A 113 -8.24 6.58 2.97
C LEU A 113 -7.82 7.42 4.18
N SER A 114 -6.84 6.95 4.93
CA SER A 114 -6.25 7.73 6.03
C SER A 114 -5.23 8.75 5.51
N LYS A 115 -4.91 9.77 6.32
CA LYS A 115 -3.81 10.70 6.03
C LYS A 115 -2.50 9.96 5.79
N LEU A 116 -2.25 8.92 6.58
CA LEU A 116 -1.10 8.04 6.42
C LEU A 116 -1.11 7.36 5.05
N GLY A 117 -2.26 6.87 4.59
CA GLY A 117 -2.39 6.25 3.28
C GLY A 117 -2.03 7.18 2.12
N ALA A 118 -2.42 8.44 2.20
CA ALA A 118 -2.01 9.45 1.22
C ALA A 118 -0.50 9.70 1.25
N LEU A 119 0.09 9.83 2.44
CA LEU A 119 1.54 9.99 2.61
C LEU A 119 2.33 8.80 2.07
N GLN A 120 1.83 7.58 2.23
CA GLN A 120 2.45 6.38 1.66
C GLN A 120 2.56 6.46 0.15
N HIS A 121 1.50 6.91 -0.53
CA HIS A 121 1.51 7.05 -1.99
C HIS A 121 2.42 8.19 -2.47
N ARG A 122 2.46 9.31 -1.78
CA ARG A 122 3.45 10.36 -2.04
C ARG A 122 4.87 9.83 -1.89
N GLY A 123 5.16 9.09 -0.83
CA GLY A 123 6.46 8.47 -0.62
C GLY A 123 6.84 7.47 -1.72
N ILE A 124 5.88 6.69 -2.24
CA ILE A 124 6.13 5.79 -3.39
C ILE A 124 6.49 6.59 -4.64
N ALA A 125 5.73 7.64 -4.95
CA ALA A 125 5.97 8.50 -6.09
C ALA A 125 7.37 9.15 -6.03
N ASN A 126 7.72 9.68 -4.87
CA ASN A 126 9.02 10.32 -4.62
C ASN A 126 10.18 9.34 -4.84
N ARG A 127 10.14 8.15 -4.23
CA ARG A 127 11.18 7.11 -4.42
C ARG A 127 11.29 6.66 -5.87
N MET A 128 10.15 6.52 -6.54
CA MET A 128 10.12 6.14 -7.96
C MET A 128 10.76 7.22 -8.85
N TYR A 129 10.45 8.49 -8.58
CA TYR A 129 11.06 9.63 -9.25
C TYR A 129 12.57 9.69 -9.03
N GLN A 130 13.02 9.56 -7.79
CA GLN A 130 14.44 9.58 -7.46
C GLN A 130 15.22 8.43 -8.10
N ARG A 131 14.62 7.26 -8.17
CA ARG A 131 15.25 6.07 -8.75
C ARG A 131 15.33 6.11 -10.28
N PHE A 132 14.34 6.69 -10.94
CA PHE A 132 14.21 6.68 -12.40
C PHE A 132 13.95 8.08 -12.97
N PRO A 133 14.79 9.08 -12.66
CA PRO A 133 14.53 10.48 -13.03
C PRO A 133 14.40 10.67 -14.55
N HIS A 134 15.11 9.89 -15.34
CA HIS A 134 15.07 9.97 -16.82
C HIS A 134 13.71 9.54 -17.39
N ILE A 135 12.97 8.65 -16.72
CA ILE A 135 11.63 8.24 -17.15
C ILE A 135 10.62 9.37 -16.92
N PHE A 136 10.86 10.19 -15.89
CA PHE A 136 10.05 11.36 -15.56
C PHE A 136 10.65 12.67 -16.11
N ALA A 137 11.42 12.59 -17.18
CA ALA A 137 11.99 13.77 -17.82
C ALA A 137 10.92 14.67 -18.45
N THR A 138 11.31 15.92 -18.72
CA THR A 138 10.45 16.93 -19.36
C THR A 138 9.79 16.39 -20.64
N GLY A 139 8.49 16.60 -20.74
CA GLY A 139 7.69 16.19 -21.90
C GLY A 139 7.18 14.76 -21.89
N ASN A 140 7.61 13.95 -20.92
CA ASN A 140 7.08 12.59 -20.78
C ASN A 140 5.65 12.59 -20.23
N ARG A 141 4.93 11.50 -20.51
CA ARG A 141 3.52 11.35 -20.13
C ARG A 141 3.36 10.29 -19.05
N VAL A 142 2.55 10.64 -18.05
CA VAL A 142 2.08 9.72 -17.01
C VAL A 142 0.59 9.46 -17.24
N THR A 143 0.24 8.19 -17.43
CA THR A 143 -1.16 7.75 -17.50
C THR A 143 -1.50 7.01 -16.22
N ALA A 144 -2.48 7.51 -15.47
CA ALA A 144 -2.93 6.90 -14.23
C ALA A 144 -4.44 6.59 -14.28
N ARG A 145 -4.79 5.41 -13.80
CA ARG A 145 -6.17 4.93 -13.73
C ARG A 145 -6.45 4.37 -12.36
N SER A 146 -7.61 4.65 -11.81
CA SER A 146 -8.07 4.02 -10.57
C SER A 146 -9.49 3.49 -10.68
N SER A 147 -9.82 2.56 -9.79
CA SER A 147 -11.22 2.19 -9.60
C SER A 147 -12.03 3.38 -9.07
N VAL A 148 -13.36 3.33 -9.25
CA VAL A 148 -14.28 4.36 -8.76
C VAL A 148 -14.40 4.42 -7.24
N VAL A 149 -13.73 3.55 -6.52
CA VAL A 149 -13.73 3.53 -5.06
C VAL A 149 -12.93 4.72 -4.53
N ASP A 150 -13.54 5.58 -3.74
CA ASP A 150 -12.97 6.86 -3.24
C ASP A 150 -11.52 6.74 -2.72
N ARG A 151 -11.25 5.74 -1.87
CA ARG A 151 -9.89 5.52 -1.33
C ARG A 151 -8.85 5.18 -2.42
N CYS A 152 -9.28 4.51 -3.49
CA CYS A 152 -8.38 4.19 -4.61
C CYS A 152 -8.09 5.44 -5.44
N ALA A 153 -9.14 6.20 -5.76
CA ALA A 153 -9.01 7.48 -6.46
C ALA A 153 -8.09 8.44 -5.69
N LYS A 154 -8.32 8.60 -4.38
CA LYS A 154 -7.48 9.46 -3.53
C LYS A 154 -6.03 8.97 -3.40
N SER A 155 -5.81 7.65 -3.43
CA SER A 155 -4.45 7.10 -3.44
C SER A 155 -3.74 7.40 -4.74
N MET A 156 -4.42 7.24 -5.88
CA MET A 156 -3.89 7.61 -7.18
C MET A 156 -3.56 9.11 -7.24
N LEU A 157 -4.49 9.97 -6.80
CA LEU A 157 -4.26 11.41 -6.77
C LEU A 157 -3.05 11.77 -5.90
N ALA A 158 -2.94 11.20 -4.70
CA ALA A 158 -1.79 11.46 -3.84
C ALA A 158 -0.45 11.09 -4.51
N PHE A 159 -0.43 10.02 -5.31
CA PHE A 159 0.74 9.61 -6.08
C PHE A 159 1.02 10.55 -7.26
N THR A 160 0.00 10.88 -8.05
CA THR A 160 0.16 11.70 -9.25
C THR A 160 0.44 13.16 -8.93
N ASP A 161 -0.18 13.71 -7.89
CA ASP A 161 0.07 15.08 -7.42
C ASP A 161 1.53 15.23 -6.96
N GLU A 162 2.07 14.22 -6.26
CA GLU A 162 3.48 14.24 -5.86
C GLU A 162 4.41 14.19 -7.07
N LEU A 163 4.15 13.33 -8.06
CA LEU A 163 4.94 13.32 -9.29
C LEU A 163 4.90 14.65 -10.02
N HIS A 164 3.73 15.26 -10.10
CA HIS A 164 3.58 16.58 -10.74
C HIS A 164 4.26 17.69 -9.94
N HIS A 165 4.28 17.59 -8.61
CA HIS A 165 5.02 18.51 -7.74
C HIS A 165 6.54 18.38 -7.98
N LEU A 166 7.06 17.16 -8.12
CA LEU A 166 8.48 16.90 -8.35
C LEU A 166 8.91 17.27 -9.77
N GLN A 167 8.02 17.11 -10.75
CA GLN A 167 8.27 17.41 -12.16
C GLN A 167 7.03 18.03 -12.82
N PRO A 168 6.87 19.36 -12.73
CA PRO A 168 5.67 20.06 -13.23
C PRO A 168 5.47 19.99 -14.75
N SER A 169 6.51 19.68 -15.51
CA SER A 169 6.44 19.55 -16.98
C SER A 169 5.92 18.20 -17.47
N LEU A 170 5.62 17.25 -16.57
CA LEU A 170 4.98 16.00 -16.94
C LEU A 170 3.57 16.21 -17.47
N THR A 171 3.26 15.56 -18.59
CA THR A 171 1.89 15.49 -19.08
C THR A 171 1.12 14.44 -18.26
N MET A 172 0.12 14.88 -17.51
CA MET A 172 -0.66 14.00 -16.62
C MET A 172 -2.01 13.65 -17.27
N ASP A 173 -2.26 12.34 -17.45
CA ASP A 173 -3.56 11.81 -17.88
C ASP A 173 -4.12 10.93 -16.77
N VAL A 174 -4.87 11.56 -15.87
CA VAL A 174 -5.38 10.94 -14.65
C VAL A 174 -6.90 10.79 -14.74
N LYS A 175 -7.41 9.56 -14.61
CA LYS A 175 -8.84 9.27 -14.69
C LYS A 175 -9.29 8.26 -13.64
N THR A 176 -10.53 8.46 -13.21
CA THR A 176 -11.29 7.48 -12.43
C THR A 176 -12.58 7.23 -13.19
N ASP A 177 -12.68 6.10 -13.86
CA ASP A 177 -13.79 5.76 -14.75
C ASP A 177 -14.34 4.35 -14.43
N SER A 178 -15.67 4.23 -14.50
CA SER A 178 -16.33 2.94 -14.33
C SER A 178 -16.00 1.97 -15.49
N ALA A 179 -15.70 2.48 -16.68
CA ALA A 179 -15.29 1.67 -17.81
C ALA A 179 -13.96 0.93 -17.56
N ASP A 180 -13.09 1.49 -16.73
CA ASP A 180 -11.81 0.88 -16.39
C ASP A 180 -11.91 -0.22 -15.32
N MET A 181 -13.07 -0.33 -14.64
CA MET A 181 -13.25 -1.29 -13.52
C MET A 181 -13.00 -2.73 -13.91
N ALA A 182 -13.36 -3.13 -15.14
CA ALA A 182 -13.15 -4.49 -15.63
C ALA A 182 -11.65 -4.88 -15.70
N TRP A 183 -10.75 -3.91 -15.80
CA TRP A 183 -9.32 -4.12 -15.95
C TRP A 183 -8.54 -3.94 -14.64
N ILE A 184 -9.01 -3.05 -13.76
CA ILE A 184 -8.29 -2.65 -12.56
C ILE A 184 -8.90 -3.17 -11.26
N ALA A 185 -10.16 -3.62 -11.26
CA ALA A 185 -10.81 -4.15 -10.07
C ALA A 185 -11.01 -5.66 -10.17
N TYR A 186 -10.39 -6.42 -9.29
CA TYR A 186 -10.53 -7.88 -9.25
C TYR A 186 -11.99 -8.37 -9.01
N THR A 187 -12.85 -7.48 -8.50
CA THR A 187 -14.28 -7.75 -8.27
C THR A 187 -15.13 -7.60 -9.51
N SER A 188 -14.57 -7.07 -10.60
CA SER A 188 -15.28 -6.85 -11.88
C SER A 188 -14.41 -7.34 -13.04
N PRO A 189 -13.99 -8.62 -13.04
CA PRO A 189 -13.14 -9.17 -14.08
C PRO A 189 -13.87 -9.21 -15.43
N THR A 190 -13.12 -9.10 -16.52
CA THR A 190 -13.64 -9.35 -17.86
C THR A 190 -13.98 -10.84 -18.03
N GLU A 191 -14.89 -11.17 -18.96
CA GLU A 191 -15.18 -12.57 -19.29
C GLU A 191 -13.92 -13.35 -19.67
N LYS A 192 -13.02 -12.75 -20.45
CA LYS A 192 -11.74 -13.35 -20.81
C LYS A 192 -10.83 -13.60 -19.61
N ALA A 193 -10.86 -12.74 -18.60
CA ALA A 193 -10.11 -12.94 -17.37
C ALA A 193 -10.70 -14.10 -16.53
N LEU A 194 -12.03 -14.24 -16.53
CA LEU A 194 -12.72 -15.36 -15.88
C LEU A 194 -12.39 -16.69 -16.58
N GLU A 195 -12.44 -16.73 -17.90
CA GLU A 195 -12.04 -17.92 -18.69
C GLU A 195 -10.58 -18.32 -18.41
N ASN A 196 -9.68 -17.37 -18.37
CA ASN A 196 -8.27 -17.66 -18.10
C ASN A 196 -8.04 -18.14 -16.65
N ARG A 197 -8.82 -17.65 -15.69
CA ARG A 197 -8.71 -18.07 -14.29
C ARG A 197 -8.96 -19.57 -14.14
N THR A 198 -9.93 -20.14 -14.86
CA THR A 198 -10.22 -21.58 -14.81
C THR A 198 -9.12 -22.42 -15.46
N LYS A 199 -8.32 -21.85 -16.37
CA LYS A 199 -7.21 -22.54 -17.04
C LYS A 199 -5.94 -22.56 -16.21
N ILE A 200 -5.74 -21.60 -15.32
CA ILE A 200 -4.51 -21.41 -14.53
C ILE A 200 -4.61 -22.06 -13.15
N THR A 201 -5.79 -22.25 -12.61
CA THR A 201 -5.97 -22.89 -11.30
C THR A 201 -5.78 -24.39 -11.44
N PRO A 202 -4.75 -25.01 -10.82
CA PRO A 202 -4.61 -26.47 -10.81
C PRO A 202 -5.86 -27.09 -10.17
N LYS A 203 -6.35 -28.18 -10.75
CA LYS A 203 -7.44 -28.97 -10.16
C LYS A 203 -6.95 -29.72 -8.94
#